data_61c1bd6dbe1bacdcc0feb3a2d4425258
#
_entry.id   61c1bd6dbe1bacdcc0feb3a2d4425258
#
_cell.length_a   1.000
_cell.length_b   1.000
_cell.length_c   1.000
_cell.angle_alpha   90.00
_cell.angle_beta   90.00
_cell.angle_gamma   90.00
#
_symmetry.space_group_name_H-M   'P 1'
#
loop_
_entity.id
_entity.type
_entity.pdbx_description
1 polymer ?
#
loop_
_entity_poly.entity_id
_entity_poly.type
_entity_poly.pdbx_seq_one_letter_code
_entity_poly.pdbx_strand_id
1 'polypeptide(L)'
;MFEQVEEYPVDPIMIGAEYFAQDPRFDKLNLTVGIYQDEIGQTPVIKAVKLAEQRLVDTQTSKSYLALTGDAEYCRVLGQEILGPDLYDDSFVAAQTSGGAVALRVMADLLAQMPTRPTIWLQTPTYGNYVPILTAAGALFKSVPYYDPIRREIVFDQMLEGLNAAQPGDVFLMQGVCHNPTGADMTPDQFEALLDLLEDRGVVPWIDLAYLGFARSWDADCTMARKIAVRFPECIVCVTLSKSFGIYRDRAGALFVKTRAGDRDRIHRAVSAIVRSGASHAPDHGPSV
;
A
#
# COMPACT_ATOMS: atom_id res chain seq x y z
N MET A 1 -26.10 -26.36 0.18
CA MET A 1 -24.85 -25.87 -0.48
C MET A 1 -24.32 -24.66 0.27
N PHE A 2 -25.06 -23.54 0.36
CA PHE A 2 -24.59 -22.33 1.05
C PHE A 2 -24.59 -22.43 2.57
N GLU A 3 -25.31 -23.37 3.16
CA GLU A 3 -25.27 -23.75 4.57
C GLU A 3 -23.91 -24.24 5.07
N GLN A 4 -22.98 -24.56 4.13
CA GLN A 4 -21.61 -24.99 4.42
C GLN A 4 -20.62 -23.80 4.40
N VAL A 5 -21.09 -22.58 4.12
CA VAL A 5 -20.26 -21.39 4.18
C VAL A 5 -20.01 -21.07 5.66
N GLU A 6 -18.75 -21.01 6.04
CA GLU A 6 -18.36 -20.58 7.39
C GLU A 6 -18.82 -19.15 7.66
N GLU A 7 -19.23 -18.89 8.90
CA GLU A 7 -19.52 -17.51 9.33
C GLU A 7 -18.21 -16.71 9.41
N TYR A 8 -18.14 -15.65 8.61
CA TYR A 8 -17.05 -14.69 8.70
C TYR A 8 -17.36 -13.64 9.76
N PRO A 9 -16.38 -13.24 10.58
CA PRO A 9 -16.58 -12.15 11.53
C PRO A 9 -16.92 -10.85 10.79
N VAL A 10 -17.85 -10.10 11.36
CA VAL A 10 -18.16 -8.76 10.83
C VAL A 10 -16.95 -7.86 11.04
N ASP A 11 -16.64 -7.02 10.05
CA ASP A 11 -15.54 -6.07 10.14
C ASP A 11 -15.72 -5.13 11.36
N PRO A 12 -14.76 -5.04 12.28
CA PRO A 12 -14.86 -4.21 13.49
C PRO A 12 -15.12 -2.72 13.19
N ILE A 13 -14.63 -2.22 12.05
CA ILE A 13 -14.86 -0.83 11.62
C ILE A 13 -16.34 -0.62 11.27
N MET A 14 -16.96 -1.60 10.60
CA MET A 14 -18.39 -1.54 10.26
C MET A 14 -19.25 -1.60 11.50
N ILE A 15 -18.93 -2.50 12.45
CA ILE A 15 -19.63 -2.57 13.75
C ILE A 15 -19.49 -1.23 14.51
N GLY A 16 -18.30 -0.66 14.55
CA GLY A 16 -18.05 0.63 15.18
C GLY A 16 -18.87 1.77 14.57
N ALA A 17 -19.01 1.80 13.25
CA ALA A 17 -19.84 2.77 12.55
C ALA A 17 -21.34 2.62 12.88
N GLU A 18 -21.84 1.39 12.99
CA GLU A 18 -23.23 1.13 13.42
C GLU A 18 -23.47 1.57 14.85
N TYR A 19 -22.57 1.24 15.79
CA TYR A 19 -22.68 1.69 17.17
C TYR A 19 -22.66 3.21 17.27
N PHE A 20 -21.80 3.89 16.51
CA PHE A 20 -21.79 5.34 16.45
C PHE A 20 -23.13 5.89 15.94
N ALA A 21 -23.71 5.32 14.90
CA ALA A 21 -24.98 5.76 14.34
C ALA A 21 -26.14 5.58 15.34
N GLN A 22 -26.15 4.50 16.12
CA GLN A 22 -27.18 4.18 17.08
C GLN A 22 -27.04 4.92 18.43
N ASP A 23 -25.86 5.46 18.73
CA ASP A 23 -25.62 6.20 19.99
C ASP A 23 -26.41 7.52 19.98
N PRO A 24 -27.32 7.73 20.95
CA PRO A 24 -28.16 8.93 20.99
C PRO A 24 -27.45 10.19 21.52
N ARG A 25 -26.24 10.07 22.02
CA ARG A 25 -25.49 11.21 22.56
C ARG A 25 -25.13 12.20 21.46
N PHE A 26 -25.23 13.50 21.76
CA PHE A 26 -24.89 14.56 20.82
C PHE A 26 -23.39 14.93 20.81
N ASP A 27 -22.69 14.65 21.93
CA ASP A 27 -21.27 14.95 22.16
C ASP A 27 -20.34 13.78 21.78
N LYS A 28 -20.71 13.04 20.73
CA LYS A 28 -19.97 11.89 20.23
C LYS A 28 -19.07 12.25 19.04
N LEU A 29 -17.91 11.58 18.96
CA LEU A 29 -16.97 11.69 17.86
C LEU A 29 -16.88 10.36 17.10
N ASN A 30 -16.96 10.40 15.77
CA ASN A 30 -16.74 9.23 14.93
C ASN A 30 -15.26 9.08 14.60
N LEU A 31 -14.61 8.08 15.21
CA LEU A 31 -13.21 7.74 14.97
C LEU A 31 -13.05 6.36 14.32
N THR A 32 -14.14 5.80 13.76
CA THR A 32 -14.14 4.45 13.21
C THR A 32 -13.54 4.36 11.82
N VAL A 33 -13.75 5.35 10.98
CA VAL A 33 -13.25 5.38 9.60
C VAL A 33 -12.24 6.51 9.44
N GLY A 34 -11.03 6.18 8.99
CA GLY A 34 -9.94 7.13 8.77
C GLY A 34 -10.12 7.92 7.45
N ILE A 35 -11.09 8.84 7.42
CA ILE A 35 -11.30 9.81 6.34
C ILE A 35 -11.21 11.23 6.89
N TYR A 36 -10.76 12.17 6.04
CA TYR A 36 -10.83 13.57 6.40
C TYR A 36 -12.29 14.04 6.52
N GLN A 37 -12.58 14.76 7.59
CA GLN A 37 -13.86 15.44 7.80
C GLN A 37 -13.60 16.89 8.19
N ASP A 38 -14.40 17.80 7.65
CA ASP A 38 -14.40 19.21 8.05
C ASP A 38 -15.13 19.42 9.39
N GLU A 39 -15.25 20.69 9.82
CA GLU A 39 -15.85 21.08 11.10
C GLU A 39 -17.34 20.69 11.23
N ILE A 40 -18.00 20.40 10.10
CA ILE A 40 -19.41 19.96 10.06
C ILE A 40 -19.56 18.48 9.72
N GLY A 41 -18.46 17.71 9.77
CA GLY A 41 -18.44 16.27 9.56
C GLY A 41 -18.58 15.83 8.10
N GLN A 42 -18.33 16.72 7.13
CA GLN A 42 -18.35 16.38 5.71
C GLN A 42 -16.95 16.09 5.18
N THR A 43 -16.87 15.25 4.16
CA THR A 43 -15.65 14.98 3.40
C THR A 43 -15.72 15.77 2.08
N PRO A 44 -15.22 17.02 2.04
CA PRO A 44 -15.31 17.84 0.84
C PRO A 44 -14.39 17.31 -0.25
N VAL A 45 -14.84 17.49 -1.50
CA VAL A 45 -13.97 17.27 -2.66
C VAL A 45 -13.04 18.48 -2.80
N ILE A 46 -11.74 18.23 -2.80
CA ILE A 46 -10.75 19.33 -2.93
C ILE A 46 -10.85 20.00 -4.30
N LYS A 47 -10.51 21.31 -4.34
CA LYS A 47 -10.69 22.12 -5.55
C LYS A 47 -9.89 21.58 -6.76
N ALA A 48 -8.68 21.05 -6.51
CA ALA A 48 -7.86 20.48 -7.58
C ALA A 48 -8.54 19.26 -8.25
N VAL A 49 -9.14 18.37 -7.44
CA VAL A 49 -9.91 17.22 -7.94
C VAL A 49 -11.10 17.69 -8.79
N LYS A 50 -11.87 18.68 -8.32
CA LYS A 50 -12.97 19.25 -9.12
C LYS A 50 -12.54 19.79 -10.47
N LEU A 51 -11.42 20.49 -10.52
CA LEU A 51 -10.87 21.02 -11.77
C LEU A 51 -10.37 19.91 -12.70
N ALA A 52 -9.75 18.87 -12.14
CA ALA A 52 -9.29 17.72 -12.91
C ALA A 52 -10.48 16.91 -13.48
N GLU A 53 -11.53 16.68 -12.68
CA GLU A 53 -12.78 16.05 -13.14
C GLU A 53 -13.40 16.81 -14.31
N GLN A 54 -13.50 18.15 -14.20
CA GLN A 54 -14.05 18.97 -15.28
C GLN A 54 -13.21 18.88 -16.53
N ARG A 55 -11.88 18.97 -16.38
CA ARG A 55 -10.95 18.81 -17.52
C ARG A 55 -11.09 17.42 -18.16
N LEU A 56 -11.24 16.36 -17.37
CA LEU A 56 -11.44 15.00 -17.87
C LEU A 56 -12.72 14.90 -18.71
N VAL A 57 -13.83 15.47 -18.21
CA VAL A 57 -15.10 15.53 -18.94
C VAL A 57 -14.95 16.23 -20.29
N ASP A 58 -14.21 17.33 -20.33
CA ASP A 58 -14.04 18.14 -21.55
C ASP A 58 -13.09 17.52 -22.56
N THR A 59 -12.13 16.70 -22.13
CA THR A 59 -11.03 16.21 -22.98
C THR A 59 -11.06 14.71 -23.25
N GLN A 60 -11.74 13.90 -22.43
CA GLN A 60 -11.75 12.45 -22.64
C GLN A 60 -12.57 12.07 -23.89
N THR A 61 -11.92 11.44 -24.84
CA THR A 61 -12.54 11.07 -26.13
C THR A 61 -12.84 9.58 -26.27
N SER A 62 -12.42 8.74 -25.32
CA SER A 62 -12.58 7.28 -25.40
C SER A 62 -12.95 6.69 -24.02
N LYS A 63 -13.73 5.62 -24.05
CA LYS A 63 -14.04 4.72 -22.93
C LYS A 63 -13.57 3.29 -23.23
N SER A 64 -12.59 3.13 -24.12
CA SER A 64 -11.99 1.83 -24.40
C SER A 64 -11.24 1.31 -23.18
N TYR A 65 -11.10 -0.02 -23.07
CA TYR A 65 -10.31 -0.63 -22.01
C TYR A 65 -8.86 -0.17 -22.07
N LEU A 66 -8.27 0.08 -20.89
CA LEU A 66 -6.84 0.27 -20.72
C LEU A 66 -6.07 -1.06 -20.95
N ALA A 67 -4.75 -1.00 -20.97
CA ALA A 67 -3.91 -2.19 -20.87
C ALA A 67 -4.18 -2.94 -19.54
N LEU A 68 -3.80 -4.22 -19.45
CA LEU A 68 -4.01 -5.02 -18.23
C LEU A 68 -3.37 -4.39 -16.98
N THR A 69 -2.20 -3.80 -17.16
CA THR A 69 -1.48 -3.09 -16.09
C THR A 69 -1.89 -1.61 -15.94
N GLY A 70 -2.95 -1.18 -16.64
CA GLY A 70 -3.48 0.17 -16.57
C GLY A 70 -2.87 1.16 -17.56
N ASP A 71 -3.01 2.45 -17.28
CA ASP A 71 -2.47 3.54 -18.06
C ASP A 71 -0.97 3.70 -17.81
N ALA A 72 -0.18 3.65 -18.87
CA ALA A 72 1.27 3.74 -18.79
C ALA A 72 1.74 5.15 -18.38
N GLU A 73 1.01 6.20 -18.77
CA GLU A 73 1.33 7.58 -18.40
C GLU A 73 1.05 7.82 -16.91
N TYR A 74 -0.08 7.35 -16.39
CA TYR A 74 -0.37 7.37 -14.95
C TYR A 74 0.75 6.69 -14.16
N CYS A 75 1.13 5.47 -14.53
CA CYS A 75 2.20 4.75 -13.86
C CYS A 75 3.54 5.48 -13.95
N ARG A 76 3.84 6.08 -15.10
CA ARG A 76 5.07 6.85 -15.32
C ARG A 76 5.11 8.10 -14.42
N VAL A 77 4.06 8.91 -14.46
CA VAL A 77 3.97 10.15 -13.67
C VAL A 77 4.07 9.83 -12.19
N LEU A 78 3.26 8.89 -11.69
CA LEU A 78 3.26 8.52 -10.27
C LEU A 78 4.59 7.90 -9.84
N GLY A 79 5.19 7.04 -10.67
CA GLY A 79 6.51 6.47 -10.40
C GLY A 79 7.60 7.52 -10.31
N GLN A 80 7.62 8.51 -11.21
CA GLN A 80 8.57 9.62 -11.17
C GLN A 80 8.36 10.56 -9.98
N GLU A 81 7.12 10.82 -9.60
CA GLU A 81 6.81 11.63 -8.42
C GLU A 81 7.27 10.97 -7.13
N ILE A 82 7.12 9.66 -7.00
CA ILE A 82 7.46 8.93 -5.78
C ILE A 82 8.95 8.60 -5.72
N LEU A 83 9.49 8.02 -6.79
CA LEU A 83 10.87 7.51 -6.82
C LEU A 83 11.87 8.56 -7.30
N GLY A 84 11.38 9.55 -8.04
CA GLY A 84 12.23 10.51 -8.75
C GLY A 84 12.51 10.08 -10.20
N PRO A 85 12.66 11.04 -11.14
CA PRO A 85 12.84 10.75 -12.55
C PRO A 85 14.13 9.97 -12.87
N ASP A 86 15.15 10.10 -12.03
CA ASP A 86 16.45 9.43 -12.23
C ASP A 86 16.46 7.98 -11.72
N LEU A 87 15.54 7.63 -10.80
CA LEU A 87 15.46 6.29 -10.20
C LEU A 87 14.37 5.42 -10.82
N TYR A 88 13.30 6.04 -11.31
CA TYR A 88 12.22 5.32 -11.97
C TYR A 88 12.57 5.07 -13.43
N ASP A 89 13.10 3.91 -13.68
CA ASP A 89 13.61 3.47 -14.99
C ASP A 89 13.00 2.13 -15.44
N ASP A 90 13.53 1.56 -16.48
CA ASP A 90 13.10 0.29 -17.06
C ASP A 90 13.33 -0.93 -16.14
N SER A 91 13.95 -0.79 -14.97
CA SER A 91 14.02 -1.86 -13.98
C SER A 91 12.69 -2.07 -13.24
N PHE A 92 11.77 -1.10 -13.32
CA PHE A 92 10.48 -1.20 -12.65
C PHE A 92 9.38 -1.80 -13.55
N VAL A 93 8.64 -2.74 -12.96
CA VAL A 93 7.31 -3.13 -13.43
C VAL A 93 6.29 -2.31 -12.66
N ALA A 94 5.38 -1.66 -13.38
CA ALA A 94 4.31 -0.87 -12.79
C ALA A 94 2.93 -1.41 -13.16
N ALA A 95 1.98 -1.31 -12.24
CA ALA A 95 0.58 -1.60 -12.50
C ALA A 95 -0.32 -0.62 -11.75
N GLN A 96 -1.23 0.01 -12.46
CA GLN A 96 -2.35 0.76 -11.90
C GLN A 96 -3.30 -0.20 -11.19
N THR A 97 -3.78 0.17 -10.01
CA THR A 97 -4.63 -0.70 -9.19
C THR A 97 -5.83 0.05 -8.62
N SER A 98 -6.87 -0.69 -8.23
CA SER A 98 -8.02 -0.15 -7.52
C SER A 98 -7.68 0.18 -6.05
N GLY A 99 -6.81 1.18 -5.85
CA GLY A 99 -6.26 1.55 -4.55
C GLY A 99 -5.17 0.60 -4.05
N GLY A 100 -4.53 0.98 -2.93
CA GLY A 100 -3.41 0.24 -2.36
C GLY A 100 -3.73 -1.19 -1.94
N ALA A 101 -4.95 -1.46 -1.45
CA ALA A 101 -5.33 -2.82 -1.07
C ALA A 101 -5.26 -3.83 -2.24
N VAL A 102 -5.57 -3.39 -3.46
CA VAL A 102 -5.43 -4.24 -4.65
C VAL A 102 -3.96 -4.35 -5.07
N ALA A 103 -3.15 -3.30 -4.92
CA ALA A 103 -1.70 -3.38 -5.11
C ALA A 103 -1.06 -4.42 -4.18
N LEU A 104 -1.41 -4.37 -2.89
CA LEU A 104 -0.99 -5.34 -1.88
C LEU A 104 -1.43 -6.77 -2.25
N ARG A 105 -2.69 -6.94 -2.68
CA ARG A 105 -3.23 -8.26 -3.07
C ARG A 105 -2.52 -8.84 -4.28
N VAL A 106 -2.32 -8.06 -5.33
CA VAL A 106 -1.59 -8.50 -6.55
C VAL A 106 -0.19 -8.97 -6.20
N MET A 107 0.52 -8.23 -5.33
CA MET A 107 1.85 -8.64 -4.91
C MET A 107 1.83 -9.88 -4.02
N ALA A 108 0.87 -9.98 -3.10
CA ALA A 108 0.70 -11.17 -2.26
C ALA A 108 0.40 -12.43 -3.09
N ASP A 109 -0.46 -12.32 -4.10
CA ASP A 109 -0.77 -13.41 -5.03
C ASP A 109 0.49 -13.82 -5.82
N LEU A 110 1.32 -12.87 -6.25
CA LEU A 110 2.57 -13.15 -6.95
C LEU A 110 3.55 -13.92 -6.05
N LEU A 111 3.77 -13.44 -4.83
CA LEU A 111 4.68 -14.07 -3.87
C LEU A 111 4.20 -15.47 -3.46
N ALA A 112 2.91 -15.65 -3.25
CA ALA A 112 2.31 -16.95 -2.90
C ALA A 112 2.45 -18.00 -4.02
N GLN A 113 2.51 -17.56 -5.28
CA GLN A 113 2.68 -18.45 -6.45
C GLN A 113 4.15 -18.76 -6.76
N MET A 114 5.10 -18.08 -6.11
CA MET A 114 6.52 -18.41 -6.31
C MET A 114 6.86 -19.78 -5.75
N PRO A 115 7.68 -20.61 -6.44
CA PRO A 115 8.08 -21.92 -5.93
C PRO A 115 8.74 -21.88 -4.55
N THR A 116 9.49 -20.82 -4.25
CA THR A 116 10.15 -20.59 -2.96
C THR A 116 9.19 -20.22 -1.85
N ARG A 117 8.00 -19.67 -2.19
CA ARG A 117 6.99 -19.18 -1.23
C ARG A 117 7.61 -18.38 -0.08
N PRO A 118 8.16 -17.20 -0.34
CA PRO A 118 8.84 -16.41 0.68
C PRO A 118 7.92 -16.07 1.84
N THR A 119 8.47 -15.98 3.05
CA THR A 119 7.75 -15.49 4.22
C THR A 119 7.65 -13.96 4.15
N ILE A 120 6.44 -13.44 4.33
CA ILE A 120 6.21 -12.00 4.46
C ILE A 120 6.22 -11.65 5.94
N TRP A 121 7.17 -10.81 6.35
CA TRP A 121 7.30 -10.34 7.72
C TRP A 121 6.50 -9.04 7.89
N LEU A 122 5.68 -8.95 8.95
CA LEU A 122 4.80 -7.83 9.25
C LEU A 122 5.18 -7.17 10.58
N GLN A 123 5.07 -5.87 10.65
CA GLN A 123 5.09 -5.11 11.91
C GLN A 123 3.83 -5.41 12.74
N THR A 124 3.91 -5.44 14.06
CA THR A 124 2.76 -5.62 14.97
C THR A 124 2.76 -4.57 16.07
N PRO A 125 1.66 -3.80 16.28
CA PRO A 125 0.42 -3.83 15.47
C PRO A 125 0.63 -3.29 14.06
N THR A 126 -0.32 -3.54 13.14
CA THR A 126 -0.23 -3.12 11.76
C THR A 126 -1.59 -2.79 11.15
N TYR A 127 -1.63 -2.37 9.90
CA TYR A 127 -2.88 -2.15 9.18
C TYR A 127 -3.72 -3.44 9.15
N GLY A 128 -4.93 -3.37 9.72
CA GLY A 128 -5.78 -4.54 9.97
C GLY A 128 -6.10 -5.39 8.74
N ASN A 129 -6.02 -4.80 7.53
CA ASN A 129 -6.32 -5.53 6.31
C ASN A 129 -5.13 -6.30 5.70
N TYR A 130 -3.90 -6.17 6.24
CA TYR A 130 -2.78 -6.97 5.72
C TYR A 130 -3.01 -8.47 5.91
N VAL A 131 -3.40 -8.87 7.11
CA VAL A 131 -3.63 -10.31 7.41
C VAL A 131 -4.73 -10.91 6.52
N PRO A 132 -5.92 -10.30 6.39
CA PRO A 132 -6.94 -10.76 5.44
C PRO A 132 -6.45 -10.88 4.00
N ILE A 133 -5.70 -9.88 3.49
CA ILE A 133 -5.16 -9.87 2.13
C ILE A 133 -4.19 -11.04 1.93
N LEU A 134 -3.22 -11.20 2.84
CA LEU A 134 -2.20 -12.25 2.75
C LEU A 134 -2.81 -13.65 2.90
N THR A 135 -3.74 -13.82 3.83
CA THR A 135 -4.46 -15.08 4.02
C THR A 135 -5.25 -15.46 2.77
N ALA A 136 -5.99 -14.51 2.19
CA ALA A 136 -6.78 -14.75 0.99
C ALA A 136 -5.92 -15.04 -0.26
N ALA A 137 -4.67 -14.56 -0.29
CA ALA A 137 -3.67 -14.91 -1.30
C ALA A 137 -3.02 -16.28 -1.07
N GLY A 138 -3.17 -16.86 0.12
CA GLY A 138 -2.44 -18.07 0.54
C GLY A 138 -0.95 -17.83 0.78
N ALA A 139 -0.56 -16.59 1.05
CA ALA A 139 0.82 -16.20 1.33
C ALA A 139 1.26 -16.66 2.73
N LEU A 140 2.54 -16.97 2.88
CA LEU A 140 3.14 -17.25 4.19
C LEU A 140 3.52 -15.92 4.85
N PHE A 141 3.15 -15.73 6.12
CA PHE A 141 3.54 -14.52 6.83
C PHE A 141 3.84 -14.79 8.30
N LYS A 142 4.65 -13.92 8.89
CA LYS A 142 5.00 -13.85 10.30
C LYS A 142 5.00 -12.41 10.77
N SER A 143 4.91 -12.20 12.08
CA SER A 143 4.93 -10.86 12.66
C SER A 143 6.16 -10.65 13.55
N VAL A 144 6.64 -9.41 13.58
CA VAL A 144 7.64 -8.92 14.53
C VAL A 144 7.06 -7.76 15.34
N PRO A 145 7.44 -7.59 16.61
CA PRO A 145 6.96 -6.47 17.40
C PRO A 145 7.47 -5.15 16.81
N TYR A 146 6.61 -4.15 16.75
CA TYR A 146 6.94 -2.81 16.27
C TYR A 146 6.69 -1.75 17.34
N TYR A 147 5.58 -1.86 18.06
CA TYR A 147 5.13 -0.81 18.97
C TYR A 147 4.58 -1.39 20.28
N ASP A 148 5.03 -0.82 21.42
CA ASP A 148 4.50 -1.11 22.74
C ASP A 148 3.39 -0.10 23.09
N PRO A 149 2.12 -0.51 23.18
CA PRO A 149 1.01 0.39 23.47
C PRO A 149 1.00 0.90 24.93
N ILE A 150 1.69 0.21 25.84
CA ILE A 150 1.80 0.62 27.25
C ILE A 150 2.83 1.73 27.40
N ARG A 151 4.02 1.53 26.81
CA ARG A 151 5.11 2.51 26.81
C ARG A 151 4.89 3.63 25.81
N ARG A 152 4.04 3.39 24.80
CA ARG A 152 3.77 4.30 23.66
C ARG A 152 5.01 4.62 22.86
N GLU A 153 5.83 3.61 22.60
CA GLU A 153 7.10 3.74 21.87
C GLU A 153 7.31 2.59 20.88
N ILE A 154 8.13 2.84 19.87
CA ILE A 154 8.59 1.80 18.95
C ILE A 154 9.58 0.92 19.67
N VAL A 155 9.35 -0.40 19.67
CA VAL A 155 10.27 -1.39 20.25
C VAL A 155 11.28 -1.87 19.19
N PHE A 156 12.06 -0.90 18.69
CA PHE A 156 12.91 -1.06 17.51
C PHE A 156 13.89 -2.24 17.62
N ASP A 157 14.59 -2.37 18.76
CA ASP A 157 15.56 -3.44 18.96
C ASP A 157 14.90 -4.83 18.92
N GLN A 158 13.69 -4.95 19.47
CA GLN A 158 12.93 -6.20 19.44
C GLN A 158 12.46 -6.53 18.01
N MET A 159 12.14 -5.52 17.23
CA MET A 159 11.80 -5.70 15.81
C MET A 159 13.00 -6.25 15.03
N LEU A 160 14.17 -5.65 15.20
CA LEU A 160 15.41 -6.12 14.56
C LEU A 160 15.78 -7.54 15.01
N GLU A 161 15.65 -7.83 16.32
CA GLU A 161 15.91 -9.17 16.87
C GLU A 161 14.98 -10.21 16.22
N GLY A 162 13.68 -9.89 16.10
CA GLY A 162 12.71 -10.77 15.43
C GLY A 162 13.03 -11.01 13.96
N LEU A 163 13.47 -9.96 13.24
CA LEU A 163 13.86 -10.06 11.83
C LEU A 163 15.17 -10.85 11.61
N ASN A 164 15.97 -11.09 12.64
CA ASN A 164 17.13 -11.99 12.52
C ASN A 164 16.76 -13.44 12.15
N ALA A 165 15.51 -13.83 12.31
CA ALA A 165 15.00 -15.14 11.86
C ALA A 165 14.61 -15.18 10.38
N ALA A 166 14.60 -14.05 9.68
CA ALA A 166 14.27 -13.96 8.27
C ALA A 166 15.35 -14.63 7.41
N GLN A 167 14.93 -15.24 6.33
CA GLN A 167 15.82 -15.95 5.40
C GLN A 167 16.03 -15.12 4.12
N PRO A 168 17.14 -15.32 3.40
CA PRO A 168 17.35 -14.69 2.11
C PRO A 168 16.18 -14.97 1.15
N GLY A 169 15.66 -13.90 0.55
CA GLY A 169 14.47 -13.95 -0.31
C GLY A 169 13.12 -13.79 0.41
N ASP A 170 13.09 -13.78 1.74
CA ASP A 170 11.91 -13.34 2.49
C ASP A 170 11.62 -11.85 2.19
N VAL A 171 10.43 -11.41 2.55
CA VAL A 171 9.96 -10.04 2.27
C VAL A 171 9.56 -9.34 3.57
N PHE A 172 9.95 -8.09 3.77
CA PHE A 172 9.50 -7.29 4.91
C PHE A 172 8.53 -6.21 4.45
N LEU A 173 7.25 -6.36 4.80
CA LEU A 173 6.19 -5.39 4.51
C LEU A 173 6.13 -4.36 5.64
N MET A 174 6.42 -3.11 5.29
CA MET A 174 6.39 -1.95 6.20
C MET A 174 5.55 -0.82 5.65
N GLN A 175 5.03 0.03 6.52
CA GLN A 175 4.41 1.28 6.14
C GLN A 175 5.47 2.38 6.07
N GLY A 176 5.36 3.26 5.05
CA GLY A 176 6.37 4.29 4.82
C GLY A 176 6.31 5.42 5.84
N VAL A 177 5.14 6.03 6.00
CA VAL A 177 4.90 7.16 6.93
C VAL A 177 3.50 7.05 7.54
N CYS A 178 3.29 7.72 8.67
CA CYS A 178 2.03 7.74 9.41
C CYS A 178 1.54 6.32 9.71
N HIS A 179 2.38 5.52 10.36
CA HIS A 179 2.13 4.11 10.62
C HIS A 179 0.74 3.86 11.23
N ASN A 180 -0.07 3.09 10.56
CA ASN A 180 -1.42 2.71 11.02
C ASN A 180 -1.37 1.36 11.74
N PRO A 181 -1.77 1.25 13.03
CA PRO A 181 -2.60 2.21 13.77
C PRO A 181 -1.85 3.13 14.75
N THR A 182 -0.52 3.08 14.83
CA THR A 182 0.21 3.66 15.96
C THR A 182 0.49 5.16 15.84
N GLY A 183 0.54 5.69 14.60
CA GLY A 183 1.00 7.04 14.31
C GLY A 183 2.50 7.26 14.63
N ALA A 184 3.24 6.20 14.95
CA ALA A 184 4.65 6.27 15.31
C ALA A 184 5.51 5.80 14.12
N ASP A 185 6.33 6.69 13.60
CA ASP A 185 7.24 6.42 12.50
C ASP A 185 8.68 6.27 13.02
N MET A 186 9.46 5.40 12.38
CA MET A 186 10.89 5.24 12.67
C MET A 186 11.66 6.54 12.43
N THR A 187 12.64 6.80 13.27
CA THR A 187 13.61 7.87 13.00
C THR A 187 14.43 7.56 11.76
N PRO A 188 15.06 8.56 11.13
CA PRO A 188 15.99 8.31 10.01
C PRO A 188 17.08 7.30 10.33
N ASP A 189 17.66 7.34 11.53
CA ASP A 189 18.73 6.42 11.94
C ASP A 189 18.20 4.99 12.15
N GLN A 190 17.00 4.85 12.73
CA GLN A 190 16.33 3.55 12.84
C GLN A 190 16.01 2.97 11.47
N PHE A 191 15.59 3.81 10.53
CA PHE A 191 15.31 3.34 9.19
C PHE A 191 16.58 2.87 8.46
N GLU A 192 17.70 3.60 8.57
CA GLU A 192 18.97 3.14 8.00
C GLU A 192 19.43 1.82 8.62
N ALA A 193 19.37 1.67 9.95
CA ALA A 193 19.71 0.43 10.63
C ALA A 193 18.82 -0.75 10.21
N LEU A 194 17.53 -0.49 9.94
CA LEU A 194 16.64 -1.49 9.37
C LEU A 194 17.07 -1.90 7.96
N LEU A 195 17.40 -0.93 7.10
CA LEU A 195 17.88 -1.23 5.74
C LEU A 195 19.18 -2.02 5.75
N ASP A 196 20.10 -1.72 6.69
CA ASP A 196 21.33 -2.50 6.89
C ASP A 196 21.01 -3.97 7.19
N LEU A 197 20.10 -4.21 8.13
CA LEU A 197 19.68 -5.57 8.48
C LEU A 197 19.03 -6.31 7.31
N LEU A 198 18.10 -5.64 6.59
CA LEU A 198 17.42 -6.26 5.45
C LEU A 198 18.39 -6.64 4.34
N GLU A 199 19.37 -5.78 4.06
CA GLU A 199 20.43 -6.04 3.07
C GLU A 199 21.32 -7.21 3.50
N ASP A 200 21.83 -7.20 4.73
CA ASP A 200 22.67 -8.25 5.29
C ASP A 200 21.96 -9.62 5.30
N ARG A 201 20.66 -9.62 5.49
CA ARG A 201 19.82 -10.84 5.48
C ARG A 201 19.33 -11.24 4.09
N GLY A 202 19.50 -10.40 3.09
CA GLY A 202 18.95 -10.64 1.76
C GLY A 202 17.42 -10.63 1.73
N VAL A 203 16.79 -9.82 2.60
CA VAL A 203 15.34 -9.65 2.71
C VAL A 203 14.89 -8.54 1.77
N VAL A 204 13.83 -8.77 0.99
CA VAL A 204 13.32 -7.80 0.03
C VAL A 204 12.38 -6.81 0.74
N PRO A 205 12.65 -5.49 0.69
CA PRO A 205 11.76 -4.51 1.27
C PRO A 205 10.48 -4.33 0.43
N TRP A 206 9.35 -4.30 1.12
CA TRP A 206 8.03 -3.99 0.58
C TRP A 206 7.45 -2.82 1.37
N ILE A 207 7.33 -1.66 0.74
CA ILE A 207 6.82 -0.44 1.38
C ILE A 207 5.40 -0.11 0.90
N ASP A 208 4.51 0.15 1.85
CA ASP A 208 3.15 0.63 1.61
C ASP A 208 3.06 2.13 1.90
N LEU A 209 2.71 2.91 0.88
CA LEU A 209 2.61 4.37 0.91
C LEU A 209 1.15 4.80 0.85
N ALA A 210 0.48 4.76 2.01
CA ALA A 210 -0.93 5.11 2.12
C ALA A 210 -1.18 6.59 2.48
N TYR A 211 -0.17 7.29 3.02
CA TYR A 211 -0.32 8.60 3.64
C TYR A 211 0.72 9.63 3.17
N LEU A 212 1.10 9.57 1.88
CA LEU A 212 2.03 10.55 1.30
C LEU A 212 1.48 11.97 1.43
N GLY A 213 2.32 12.88 1.93
CA GLY A 213 2.00 14.28 2.17
C GLY A 213 1.48 14.59 3.58
N PHE A 214 1.24 13.57 4.42
CA PHE A 214 0.67 13.76 5.76
C PHE A 214 1.69 13.84 6.89
N ALA A 215 2.87 13.26 6.75
CA ALA A 215 3.87 13.31 7.82
C ALA A 215 4.64 14.65 7.80
N ARG A 216 5.16 15.05 6.65
CA ARG A 216 5.95 16.29 6.48
C ARG A 216 5.60 17.03 5.19
N SER A 217 5.83 16.39 4.05
CA SER A 217 5.47 16.88 2.72
C SER A 217 5.50 15.68 1.77
N TRP A 218 4.88 15.80 0.59
CA TRP A 218 4.91 14.74 -0.42
C TRP A 218 6.34 14.26 -0.71
N ASP A 219 7.23 15.19 -1.02
CA ASP A 219 8.62 14.87 -1.38
C ASP A 219 9.41 14.25 -0.21
N ALA A 220 9.27 14.81 1.00
CA ALA A 220 9.92 14.28 2.19
C ALA A 220 9.41 12.88 2.57
N ASP A 221 8.13 12.60 2.37
CA ASP A 221 7.51 11.31 2.68
C ASP A 221 7.88 10.22 1.66
N CYS A 222 8.29 10.60 0.44
CA CYS A 222 8.83 9.68 -0.56
C CYS A 222 10.28 9.23 -0.29
N THR A 223 10.99 9.89 0.63
CA THR A 223 12.42 9.63 0.87
C THR A 223 12.72 8.17 1.21
N MET A 224 11.84 7.51 2.00
CA MET A 224 12.03 6.11 2.36
C MET A 224 11.99 5.19 1.14
N ALA A 225 11.00 5.37 0.24
CA ALA A 225 10.91 4.59 -0.99
C ALA A 225 12.11 4.82 -1.91
N ARG A 226 12.59 6.05 -2.02
CA ARG A 226 13.79 6.41 -2.81
C ARG A 226 15.06 5.74 -2.26
N LYS A 227 15.27 5.75 -0.94
CA LYS A 227 16.41 5.07 -0.30
C LYS A 227 16.37 3.57 -0.55
N ILE A 228 15.22 2.94 -0.42
CA ILE A 228 15.02 1.53 -0.75
C ILE A 228 15.35 1.28 -2.23
N ALA A 229 14.81 2.09 -3.13
CA ALA A 229 15.03 1.92 -4.57
C ALA A 229 16.49 2.10 -5.00
N VAL A 230 17.24 2.96 -4.32
CA VAL A 230 18.69 3.12 -4.56
C VAL A 230 19.48 1.90 -4.07
N ARG A 231 19.14 1.43 -2.87
CA ARG A 231 19.96 0.48 -2.13
C ARG A 231 19.74 -0.97 -2.54
N PHE A 232 18.47 -1.32 -2.84
CA PHE A 232 18.08 -2.71 -3.10
C PHE A 232 17.93 -2.99 -4.61
N PRO A 233 18.46 -4.14 -5.09
CA PRO A 233 18.27 -4.56 -6.48
C PRO A 233 16.84 -4.97 -6.77
N GLU A 234 16.07 -5.34 -5.75
CA GLU A 234 14.66 -5.72 -5.80
C GLU A 234 13.92 -5.05 -4.66
N CYS A 235 12.81 -4.40 -4.93
CA CYS A 235 11.92 -3.85 -3.92
C CYS A 235 10.49 -3.74 -4.46
N ILE A 236 9.54 -3.59 -3.52
CA ILE A 236 8.12 -3.48 -3.82
C ILE A 236 7.60 -2.18 -3.20
N VAL A 237 6.87 -1.39 -3.99
CA VAL A 237 6.22 -0.16 -3.54
C VAL A 237 4.74 -0.24 -3.89
N CYS A 238 3.88 -0.25 -2.88
CA CYS A 238 2.44 -0.10 -3.03
C CYS A 238 2.03 1.32 -2.67
N VAL A 239 1.14 1.89 -3.45
CA VAL A 239 0.68 3.28 -3.27
C VAL A 239 -0.82 3.35 -3.30
N THR A 240 -1.41 4.15 -2.42
CA THR A 240 -2.80 4.58 -2.53
C THR A 240 -2.92 6.09 -2.50
N LEU A 241 -3.73 6.64 -3.37
CA LEU A 241 -3.97 8.09 -3.47
C LEU A 241 -5.27 8.51 -2.74
N SER A 242 -6.00 7.55 -2.17
CA SER A 242 -7.29 7.79 -1.50
C SER A 242 -7.24 8.88 -0.45
N LYS A 243 -6.15 8.93 0.38
CA LYS A 243 -6.00 9.90 1.46
C LYS A 243 -5.35 11.17 0.95
N SER A 244 -4.26 11.07 0.20
CA SER A 244 -3.48 12.21 -0.28
C SER A 244 -4.29 13.21 -1.11
N PHE A 245 -5.26 12.72 -1.88
CA PHE A 245 -6.13 13.56 -2.72
C PHE A 245 -7.59 13.58 -2.24
N GLY A 246 -7.94 12.90 -1.14
CA GLY A 246 -9.32 12.83 -0.65
C GLY A 246 -10.29 12.09 -1.59
N ILE A 247 -9.78 11.25 -2.49
CA ILE A 247 -10.53 10.49 -3.50
C ILE A 247 -10.81 9.05 -3.06
N TYR A 248 -11.29 8.88 -1.84
CA TYR A 248 -11.47 7.57 -1.19
C TYR A 248 -12.30 6.57 -2.00
N ARG A 249 -13.31 7.05 -2.73
CA ARG A 249 -14.24 6.22 -3.52
C ARG A 249 -13.77 5.97 -4.94
N ASP A 250 -12.81 6.75 -5.47
CA ASP A 250 -12.40 6.67 -6.88
C ASP A 250 -11.35 5.58 -7.13
N ARG A 251 -10.84 5.00 -6.05
CA ARG A 251 -10.01 3.80 -6.05
C ARG A 251 -8.72 3.91 -6.87
N ALA A 252 -7.96 4.99 -6.68
CA ALA A 252 -6.67 5.21 -7.32
C ALA A 252 -5.51 4.66 -6.48
N GLY A 253 -4.62 3.91 -7.12
CA GLY A 253 -3.41 3.35 -6.53
C GLY A 253 -2.51 2.71 -7.57
N ALA A 254 -1.33 2.29 -7.15
CA ALA A 254 -0.37 1.62 -8.02
C ALA A 254 0.51 0.62 -7.26
N LEU A 255 1.02 -0.35 -7.99
CA LEU A 255 2.09 -1.26 -7.60
C LEU A 255 3.31 -0.97 -8.47
N PHE A 256 4.48 -0.82 -7.84
CA PHE A 256 5.78 -0.75 -8.49
C PHE A 256 6.66 -1.88 -7.95
N VAL A 257 7.27 -2.64 -8.84
CA VAL A 257 8.18 -3.73 -8.49
C VAL A 257 9.52 -3.49 -9.17
N LYS A 258 10.56 -3.18 -8.42
CA LYS A 258 11.92 -3.13 -8.93
C LYS A 258 12.43 -4.55 -9.12
N THR A 259 12.98 -4.82 -10.29
CA THR A 259 13.42 -6.16 -10.70
C THR A 259 14.90 -6.16 -11.05
N ARG A 260 15.54 -7.31 -10.91
CA ARG A 260 16.89 -7.50 -11.45
C ARG A 260 16.90 -7.47 -12.97
N ALA A 261 18.05 -7.16 -13.53
CA ALA A 261 18.24 -7.16 -14.97
C ALA A 261 17.83 -8.52 -15.59
N GLY A 262 16.98 -8.48 -16.63
CA GLY A 262 16.46 -9.67 -17.31
C GLY A 262 15.18 -10.27 -16.74
N ASP A 263 14.72 -9.86 -15.56
CA ASP A 263 13.50 -10.40 -14.94
C ASP A 263 12.23 -9.60 -15.23
N ARG A 264 12.37 -8.36 -15.68
CA ARG A 264 11.28 -7.41 -15.88
C ARG A 264 10.09 -7.98 -16.67
N ASP A 265 10.37 -8.55 -17.84
CA ASP A 265 9.29 -9.05 -18.71
C ASP A 265 8.56 -10.25 -18.11
N ARG A 266 9.29 -11.09 -17.37
CA ARG A 266 8.70 -12.22 -16.65
C ARG A 266 7.75 -11.72 -15.54
N ILE A 267 8.20 -10.78 -14.73
CA ILE A 267 7.40 -10.18 -13.66
C ILE A 267 6.23 -9.40 -14.23
N HIS A 268 6.43 -8.61 -15.30
CA HIS A 268 5.35 -7.90 -15.97
C HIS A 268 4.24 -8.84 -16.45
N ARG A 269 4.59 -9.97 -17.10
CA ARG A 269 3.60 -10.97 -17.52
C ARG A 269 2.87 -11.60 -16.34
N ALA A 270 3.57 -11.91 -15.25
CA ALA A 270 2.96 -12.49 -14.05
C ALA A 270 1.99 -11.51 -13.39
N VAL A 271 2.40 -10.25 -13.18
CA VAL A 271 1.52 -9.18 -12.67
C VAL A 271 0.29 -8.99 -13.55
N SER A 272 0.49 -8.93 -14.89
CA SER A 272 -0.62 -8.80 -15.84
C SER A 272 -1.62 -9.96 -15.74
N ALA A 273 -1.13 -11.20 -15.60
CA ALA A 273 -1.98 -12.38 -15.47
C ALA A 273 -2.79 -12.36 -14.14
N ILE A 274 -2.17 -11.94 -13.04
CA ILE A 274 -2.84 -11.81 -11.75
C ILE A 274 -3.91 -10.71 -11.80
N VAL A 275 -3.59 -9.53 -12.35
CA VAL A 275 -4.57 -8.44 -12.55
C VAL A 275 -5.73 -8.94 -13.42
N ARG A 276 -5.43 -9.65 -14.51
CA ARG A 276 -6.45 -10.18 -15.43
C ARG A 276 -7.40 -11.16 -14.73
N SER A 277 -6.88 -12.01 -13.85
CA SER A 277 -7.69 -13.02 -13.14
C SER A 277 -8.56 -12.43 -12.04
N GLY A 278 -8.16 -11.32 -11.43
CA GLY A 278 -8.89 -10.66 -10.33
C GLY A 278 -9.81 -9.54 -10.82
N ALA A 279 -9.23 -8.44 -11.27
CA ALA A 279 -9.96 -7.22 -11.66
C ALA A 279 -10.24 -7.11 -13.15
N SER A 280 -9.65 -7.97 -13.99
CA SER A 280 -9.65 -7.91 -15.45
C SER A 280 -8.87 -6.69 -16.00
N HIS A 281 -9.23 -5.49 -15.62
CA HIS A 281 -8.57 -4.22 -15.94
C HIS A 281 -8.63 -3.29 -14.74
N ALA A 282 -7.70 -2.36 -14.66
CA ALA A 282 -7.70 -1.32 -13.65
C ALA A 282 -8.86 -0.32 -13.86
N PRO A 283 -9.39 0.31 -12.79
CA PRO A 283 -10.34 1.42 -12.92
C PRO A 283 -9.64 2.65 -13.50
N ASP A 284 -10.33 3.37 -14.37
CA ASP A 284 -9.76 4.50 -15.11
C ASP A 284 -9.98 5.86 -14.41
N HIS A 285 -11.20 6.10 -13.89
CA HIS A 285 -11.62 7.45 -13.48
C HIS A 285 -10.69 8.09 -12.43
N GLY A 286 -10.49 7.42 -11.30
CA GLY A 286 -9.67 7.96 -10.21
C GLY A 286 -8.23 8.27 -10.63
N PRO A 287 -7.52 7.36 -11.31
CA PRO A 287 -6.18 7.61 -11.85
C PRO A 287 -6.12 8.70 -12.91
N SER A 288 -7.19 8.91 -13.69
CA SER A 288 -7.24 9.97 -14.72
C SER A 288 -7.51 11.36 -14.13
N VAL A 289 -8.12 11.44 -12.96
CA VAL A 289 -8.36 12.66 -12.19
C VAL A 289 -7.12 13.06 -11.40
#